data_de1156c999c38065e2a40ac9802a7133
#
_entry.id   de1156c999c38065e2a40ac9802a7133
#
_cell.length_a   1.000
_cell.length_b   1.000
_cell.length_c   1.000
_cell.angle_alpha   90.00
_cell.angle_beta   90.00
_cell.angle_gamma   90.00
#
_symmetry.space_group_name_H-M   'P 1'
#
loop_
_entity.id
_entity.type
_entity.pdbx_description
1 polymer ?
#
loop_
_entity_poly.entity_id
_entity_poly.type
_entity_poly.pdbx_seq_one_letter_code
_entity_poly.pdbx_strand_id
1 'polypeptide(L)'
;MALYSLRLDSGGVREPHWHPNAAELDYVISGRGRMTIFSPGDNVDTFEVGPGEIVFIPPGYFHYIENVKASEDMQFAFFFNHERPEDIGISGAFGAYSNEVLGSVFGLQPKFLDALPKYQEDLFVVAGG
;
A
#
# COMPACT_ATOMS: atom_id res chain seq x y z
N MET A 1 -0.04 -19.63 -7.96
CA MET A 1 0.39 -18.33 -8.50
C MET A 1 -0.83 -17.53 -8.92
N ALA A 2 -0.82 -16.23 -8.67
CA ALA A 2 -1.90 -15.34 -9.09
C ALA A 2 -1.32 -14.15 -9.86
N LEU A 3 -2.07 -13.63 -10.82
CA LEU A 3 -1.76 -12.45 -11.61
C LEU A 3 -2.90 -11.45 -11.47
N TYR A 4 -2.58 -10.24 -11.09
CA TYR A 4 -3.52 -9.12 -11.03
C TYR A 4 -2.99 -7.96 -11.85
N SER A 5 -3.90 -7.12 -12.33
CA SER A 5 -3.53 -5.83 -12.90
C SER A 5 -4.04 -4.72 -12.00
N LEU A 6 -3.27 -3.67 -11.88
CA LEU A 6 -3.67 -2.45 -11.17
C LEU A 6 -3.53 -1.26 -12.12
N ARG A 7 -4.56 -0.44 -12.13
CA ARG A 7 -4.53 0.87 -12.79
C ARG A 7 -4.76 1.94 -11.75
N LEU A 8 -3.85 2.90 -11.70
CA LEU A 8 -3.96 4.08 -10.86
C LEU A 8 -4.16 5.30 -11.75
N ASP A 9 -5.27 5.99 -11.55
CA ASP A 9 -5.50 7.29 -12.17
C ASP A 9 -4.45 8.30 -11.68
N SER A 10 -4.35 9.41 -12.38
CA SER A 10 -3.48 10.52 -11.99
C SER A 10 -3.65 10.86 -10.50
N GLY A 11 -2.55 10.85 -9.76
CA GLY A 11 -2.54 11.12 -8.32
C GLY A 11 -3.13 10.02 -7.45
N GLY A 12 -3.57 8.90 -8.01
CA GLY A 12 -4.13 7.79 -7.24
C GLY A 12 -3.08 7.09 -6.38
N VAL A 13 -3.52 6.54 -5.26
CA VAL A 13 -2.67 5.86 -4.29
C VAL A 13 -3.25 4.48 -3.98
N ARG A 14 -2.44 3.43 -4.17
CA ARG A 14 -2.68 2.12 -3.58
C ARG A 14 -2.19 2.22 -2.15
N GLU A 15 -3.11 2.12 -1.18
CA GLU A 15 -2.78 2.39 0.22
C GLU A 15 -1.64 1.51 0.74
N PRO A 16 -0.90 1.97 1.75
CA PRO A 16 0.06 1.12 2.45
C PRO A 16 -0.60 -0.16 2.93
N HIS A 17 0.00 -1.30 2.60
CA HIS A 17 -0.56 -2.62 2.86
C HIS A 17 0.55 -3.67 2.87
N TRP A 18 0.22 -4.88 3.33
CA TRP A 18 1.12 -6.02 3.22
C TRP A 18 0.34 -7.29 2.86
N HIS A 19 1.07 -8.25 2.31
CA HIS A 19 0.55 -9.58 1.98
C HIS A 19 1.18 -10.58 2.94
N PRO A 20 0.42 -11.10 3.94
CA PRO A 20 1.00 -12.00 4.95
C PRO A 20 1.47 -13.33 4.38
N ASN A 21 0.83 -13.82 3.32
CA ASN A 21 1.02 -15.16 2.80
C ASN A 21 1.65 -15.24 1.41
N ALA A 22 2.11 -14.12 0.85
CA ALA A 22 2.60 -14.11 -0.52
C ALA A 22 3.75 -13.12 -0.73
N ALA A 23 4.71 -13.52 -1.55
CA ALA A 23 5.65 -12.61 -2.18
C ALA A 23 5.01 -12.02 -3.43
N GLU A 24 5.39 -10.78 -3.76
CA GLU A 24 4.86 -10.03 -4.87
C GLU A 24 5.99 -9.62 -5.82
N LEU A 25 5.74 -9.73 -7.11
CA LEU A 25 6.61 -9.18 -8.15
C LEU A 25 5.78 -8.22 -9.00
N ASP A 26 6.15 -6.96 -8.99
CA ASP A 26 5.48 -5.91 -9.76
C ASP A 26 6.23 -5.65 -11.05
N TYR A 27 5.49 -5.57 -12.15
CA TYR A 27 6.00 -5.12 -13.44
C TYR A 27 5.25 -3.86 -13.85
N VAL A 28 5.99 -2.77 -14.11
CA VAL A 28 5.40 -1.52 -14.56
C VAL A 28 5.16 -1.58 -16.07
N ILE A 29 3.89 -1.53 -16.47
CA ILE A 29 3.49 -1.54 -17.88
C ILE A 29 3.58 -0.12 -18.46
N SER A 30 3.03 0.86 -17.75
CA SER A 30 3.01 2.26 -18.18
C SER A 30 2.92 3.21 -17.00
N GLY A 31 3.29 4.45 -17.22
CA GLY A 31 3.25 5.49 -16.22
C GLY A 31 4.49 5.54 -15.35
N ARG A 32 4.47 6.42 -14.35
CA ARG A 32 5.57 6.56 -13.39
C ARG A 32 5.00 6.69 -11.98
N GLY A 33 5.55 5.92 -11.06
CA GLY A 33 5.08 5.87 -9.70
C GLY A 33 6.19 6.04 -8.68
N ARG A 34 5.79 6.30 -7.45
CA ARG A 34 6.65 6.27 -6.27
C ARG A 34 6.18 5.17 -5.36
N MET A 35 7.13 4.44 -4.82
CA MET A 35 6.87 3.37 -3.87
C MET A 35 7.70 3.57 -2.62
N THR A 36 7.16 3.16 -1.49
CA THR A 36 7.92 2.98 -0.26
C THR A 36 7.71 1.56 0.23
N ILE A 37 8.80 0.89 0.58
CA ILE A 37 8.78 -0.44 1.21
C ILE A 37 9.33 -0.28 2.61
N PHE A 38 8.53 -0.69 3.60
CA PHE A 38 8.92 -0.76 5.00
C PHE A 38 9.14 -2.22 5.38
N SER A 39 10.33 -2.52 5.86
CA SER A 39 10.75 -3.89 6.12
C SER A 39 11.34 -4.05 7.52
N PRO A 40 11.51 -5.30 8.01
CA PRO A 40 12.07 -5.55 9.34
C PRO A 40 13.42 -4.87 9.54
N GLY A 41 13.69 -4.44 10.79
CA GLY A 41 14.89 -3.69 11.14
C GLY A 41 14.76 -2.20 10.88
N ASP A 42 13.52 -1.69 10.81
CA ASP A 42 13.18 -0.28 10.59
C ASP A 42 13.74 0.28 9.26
N ASN A 43 13.89 -0.59 8.27
CA ASN A 43 14.34 -0.18 6.95
C ASN A 43 13.19 0.45 6.17
N VAL A 44 13.42 1.63 5.61
CA VAL A 44 12.47 2.36 4.78
C VAL A 44 13.15 2.73 3.47
N ASP A 45 12.66 2.16 2.37
CA ASP A 45 13.17 2.44 1.03
C ASP A 45 12.10 3.12 0.20
N THR A 46 12.38 4.33 -0.27
CA THR A 46 11.51 5.09 -1.17
C THR A 46 12.20 5.30 -2.50
N PHE A 47 11.51 4.96 -3.58
CA PHE A 47 12.06 5.04 -4.93
C PHE A 47 10.97 5.27 -5.96
N GLU A 48 11.36 5.70 -7.15
CA GLU A 48 10.46 5.83 -8.29
C GLU A 48 10.66 4.67 -9.26
N VAL A 49 9.58 4.29 -9.95
CA VAL A 49 9.57 3.22 -10.96
C VAL A 49 8.88 3.71 -12.23
N GLY A 50 9.35 3.21 -13.35
CA GLY A 50 8.81 3.52 -14.67
C GLY A 50 8.65 2.26 -15.54
N PRO A 51 8.15 2.43 -16.78
CA PRO A 51 7.85 1.30 -17.66
C PRO A 51 9.00 0.34 -17.85
N GLY A 52 8.72 -0.96 -17.78
CA GLY A 52 9.71 -2.03 -17.94
C GLY A 52 10.50 -2.38 -16.69
N GLU A 53 10.34 -1.61 -15.62
CA GLU A 53 11.01 -1.91 -14.35
C GLU A 53 10.19 -2.89 -13.52
N ILE A 54 10.88 -3.65 -12.67
CA ILE A 54 10.26 -4.63 -11.77
C ILE A 54 10.64 -4.33 -10.33
N VAL A 55 9.73 -4.66 -9.41
CA VAL A 55 9.95 -4.56 -7.97
C VAL A 55 9.59 -5.89 -7.33
N PHE A 56 10.47 -6.41 -6.48
CA PHE A 56 10.20 -7.61 -5.70
C PHE A 56 9.92 -7.22 -4.25
N ILE A 57 8.81 -7.72 -3.72
CA ILE A 57 8.37 -7.44 -2.35
C ILE A 57 8.21 -8.77 -1.61
N PRO A 58 9.08 -9.07 -0.63
CA PRO A 58 8.95 -10.26 0.20
C PRO A 58 7.62 -10.29 0.98
N PRO A 59 7.17 -11.49 1.41
CA PRO A 59 5.97 -11.59 2.22
C PRO A 59 6.06 -10.73 3.49
N GLY A 60 4.97 -10.06 3.83
CA GLY A 60 4.87 -9.25 5.03
C GLY A 60 5.51 -7.87 4.96
N TYR A 61 6.20 -7.51 3.89
CA TYR A 61 6.79 -6.18 3.74
C TYR A 61 5.70 -5.16 3.43
N PHE A 62 5.62 -4.15 4.25
CA PHE A 62 4.62 -3.09 4.15
C PHE A 62 4.99 -2.14 3.01
N HIS A 63 4.08 -1.87 2.09
CA HIS A 63 4.40 -1.07 0.90
C HIS A 63 3.19 -0.32 0.37
N TYR A 64 3.44 0.76 -0.37
CA TYR A 64 2.42 1.53 -1.08
C TYR A 64 2.91 1.92 -2.46
N ILE A 65 1.97 2.35 -3.31
CA ILE A 65 2.26 2.87 -4.64
C ILE A 65 1.45 4.14 -4.85
N GLU A 66 2.09 5.18 -5.36
CA GLU A 66 1.38 6.38 -5.82
C GLU A 66 1.74 6.69 -7.27
N ASN A 67 0.75 7.14 -8.02
CA ASN A 67 0.97 7.69 -9.36
C ASN A 67 1.41 9.15 -9.22
N VAL A 68 2.66 9.43 -9.57
CA VAL A 68 3.24 10.77 -9.40
C VAL A 68 3.01 11.68 -10.62
N LYS A 69 2.36 11.18 -11.67
CA LYS A 69 2.05 11.98 -12.86
C LYS A 69 0.72 12.68 -12.74
N ALA A 70 0.69 13.95 -13.13
CA ALA A 70 -0.49 14.79 -13.01
C ALA A 70 -1.56 14.50 -14.08
N SER A 71 -1.22 13.83 -15.17
CA SER A 71 -2.10 13.68 -16.33
C SER A 71 -2.03 12.31 -17.02
N GLU A 72 -1.37 11.33 -16.39
CA GLU A 72 -1.21 10.00 -16.98
C GLU A 72 -1.63 8.92 -15.97
N ASP A 73 -2.28 7.89 -16.49
CA ASP A 73 -2.56 6.69 -15.69
C ASP A 73 -1.29 5.86 -15.55
N MET A 74 -1.25 5.07 -14.51
CA MET A 74 -0.19 4.09 -14.27
C MET A 74 -0.78 2.71 -14.26
N GLN A 75 -0.12 1.76 -14.94
CA GLN A 75 -0.55 0.37 -14.98
C GLN A 75 0.56 -0.57 -14.54
N PHE A 76 0.17 -1.54 -13.74
CA PHE A 76 1.02 -2.63 -13.25
C PHE A 76 0.44 -3.99 -13.59
N ALA A 77 1.32 -4.97 -13.74
CA ALA A 77 0.99 -6.38 -13.59
C ALA A 77 1.66 -6.87 -12.29
N PHE A 78 0.86 -7.46 -11.40
CA PHE A 78 1.33 -8.02 -10.13
C PHE A 78 1.29 -9.53 -10.19
N PHE A 79 2.40 -10.14 -9.85
CA PHE A 79 2.54 -11.60 -9.76
C PHE A 79 2.74 -12.00 -8.31
N PHE A 80 1.96 -12.96 -7.84
CA PHE A 80 2.07 -13.50 -6.49
C PHE A 80 2.42 -14.98 -6.53
N ASN A 81 3.24 -15.42 -5.60
CA ASN A 81 3.62 -16.83 -5.48
C ASN A 81 2.58 -17.65 -4.71
N HIS A 82 1.36 -17.15 -4.57
CA HIS A 82 0.23 -17.81 -3.93
C HIS A 82 -1.02 -17.66 -4.78
N GLU A 83 -1.88 -18.67 -4.82
CA GLU A 83 -3.10 -18.62 -5.63
C GLU A 83 -4.15 -17.66 -5.08
N ARG A 84 -4.10 -17.39 -3.77
CA ARG A 84 -5.01 -16.46 -3.07
C ARG A 84 -4.21 -15.58 -2.13
N PRO A 85 -3.55 -14.55 -2.65
CA PRO A 85 -2.81 -13.64 -1.79
C PRO A 85 -3.76 -12.89 -0.87
N GLU A 86 -3.44 -12.89 0.42
CA GLU A 86 -4.14 -12.08 1.42
C GLU A 86 -3.59 -10.67 1.41
N ASP A 87 -4.42 -9.71 1.84
CA ASP A 87 -4.11 -8.29 1.78
C ASP A 87 -4.62 -7.62 3.05
N ILE A 88 -3.75 -6.89 3.73
CA ILE A 88 -4.10 -6.10 4.92
C ILE A 88 -3.65 -4.67 4.68
N GLY A 89 -4.62 -3.76 4.59
CA GLY A 89 -4.37 -2.35 4.37
C GLY A 89 -4.33 -1.53 5.65
N ILE A 90 -3.69 -0.37 5.57
CA ILE A 90 -3.54 0.52 6.72
C ILE A 90 -4.88 1.08 7.19
N SER A 91 -5.81 1.35 6.27
CA SER A 91 -7.12 1.91 6.62
C SER A 91 -7.92 0.96 7.49
N GLY A 92 -8.00 -0.33 7.12
CA GLY A 92 -8.65 -1.35 7.93
C GLY A 92 -7.89 -1.64 9.22
N ALA A 93 -6.55 -1.66 9.17
CA ALA A 93 -5.71 -1.90 10.34
C ALA A 93 -5.95 -0.84 11.43
N PHE A 94 -5.94 0.44 11.08
CA PHE A 94 -6.27 1.49 12.05
C PHE A 94 -7.72 1.41 12.54
N GLY A 95 -8.63 1.01 11.66
CA GLY A 95 -10.03 0.81 12.02
C GLY A 95 -10.28 -0.30 13.02
N ALA A 96 -9.36 -1.26 13.12
CA ALA A 96 -9.48 -2.42 14.00
C ALA A 96 -9.19 -2.10 15.48
N TYR A 97 -8.54 -0.98 15.77
CA TYR A 97 -8.06 -0.64 17.11
C TYR A 97 -8.79 0.55 17.72
N SER A 98 -8.92 0.55 19.05
CA SER A 98 -9.54 1.68 19.77
C SER A 98 -8.62 2.91 19.73
N ASN A 99 -9.24 4.07 19.95
CA ASN A 99 -8.49 5.32 20.08
C ASN A 99 -7.57 5.31 21.30
N GLU A 100 -7.93 4.59 22.35
CA GLU A 100 -7.08 4.40 23.53
C GLU A 100 -5.79 3.67 23.18
N VAL A 101 -5.87 2.58 22.42
CA VAL A 101 -4.71 1.81 21.97
C VAL A 101 -3.87 2.64 21.03
N LEU A 102 -4.48 3.25 20.00
CA LEU A 102 -3.75 4.08 19.03
C LEU A 102 -3.12 5.28 19.71
N GLY A 103 -3.83 5.92 20.63
CA GLY A 103 -3.30 7.05 21.41
C GLY A 103 -2.08 6.66 22.23
N SER A 104 -2.09 5.47 22.84
CA SER A 104 -0.94 4.96 23.60
C SER A 104 0.28 4.76 22.71
N VAL A 105 0.07 4.22 21.50
CA VAL A 105 1.16 3.97 20.53
C VAL A 105 1.78 5.29 20.05
N PHE A 106 0.94 6.29 19.71
CA PHE A 106 1.40 7.54 19.12
C PHE A 106 1.68 8.66 20.15
N GLY A 107 1.46 8.40 21.45
CA GLY A 107 1.65 9.40 22.48
C GLY A 107 0.61 10.53 22.41
N LEU A 108 -0.60 10.21 21.98
CA LEU A 108 -1.69 11.18 21.82
C LEU A 108 -2.85 10.87 22.76
N GLN A 109 -3.55 11.93 23.20
CA GLN A 109 -4.81 11.72 23.89
C GLN A 109 -5.83 11.12 22.93
N PRO A 110 -6.66 10.14 23.37
CA PRO A 110 -7.62 9.45 22.48
C PRO A 110 -8.52 10.40 21.69
N LYS A 111 -8.90 11.53 22.28
CA LYS A 111 -9.78 12.52 21.64
C LYS A 111 -9.20 13.11 20.34
N PHE A 112 -7.88 13.14 20.20
CA PHE A 112 -7.25 13.62 18.95
C PHE A 112 -7.41 12.65 17.80
N LEU A 113 -7.81 11.42 18.09
CA LEU A 113 -8.05 10.38 17.09
C LEU A 113 -9.53 10.28 16.70
N ASP A 114 -10.40 11.07 17.29
CA ASP A 114 -11.85 11.04 16.99
C ASP A 114 -12.13 11.43 15.53
N ALA A 115 -11.27 12.23 14.92
CA ALA A 115 -11.38 12.62 13.52
C ALA A 115 -10.91 11.52 12.56
N LEU A 116 -10.22 10.48 13.05
CA LEU A 116 -9.73 9.36 12.23
C LEU A 116 -10.91 8.44 11.89
N PRO A 117 -11.26 8.29 10.60
CA PRO A 117 -12.33 7.37 10.24
C PRO A 117 -11.98 5.93 10.60
N LYS A 118 -12.99 5.17 11.00
CA LYS A 118 -12.85 3.74 11.32
C LYS A 118 -13.50 2.94 10.19
N TYR A 119 -12.67 2.32 9.36
CA TYR A 119 -13.14 1.49 8.27
C TYR A 119 -13.16 0.02 8.69
N GLN A 120 -14.24 -0.69 8.33
CA GLN A 120 -14.35 -2.14 8.56
C GLN A 120 -13.63 -2.93 7.47
N GLU A 121 -13.52 -2.33 6.28
CA GLU A 121 -12.81 -2.90 5.15
C GLU A 121 -11.77 -1.91 4.66
N ASP A 122 -10.70 -2.43 4.05
CA ASP A 122 -9.66 -1.59 3.46
C ASP A 122 -10.21 -0.75 2.32
N LEU A 123 -9.75 0.49 2.21
CA LEU A 123 -10.09 1.37 1.09
C LEU A 123 -9.42 0.94 -0.21
N PHE A 124 -8.31 0.26 -0.12
CA PHE A 124 -7.52 -0.32 -1.21
C PHE A 124 -6.86 0.74 -2.10
N VAL A 125 -7.63 1.49 -2.87
CA VAL A 125 -7.13 2.58 -3.72
C VAL A 125 -7.90 3.85 -3.39
N VAL A 126 -7.16 4.95 -3.23
CA VAL A 126 -7.74 6.26 -2.91
C VAL A 126 -7.19 7.31 -3.86
N ALA A 127 -7.94 8.39 -4.03
CA ALA A 127 -7.44 9.57 -4.74
C ALA A 127 -6.35 10.25 -3.92
N GLY A 128 -5.29 10.69 -4.56
CA GLY A 128 -4.26 11.50 -3.92
C GLY A 128 -4.81 12.83 -3.46
N GLY A 129 -4.33 13.27 -2.32
CA GLY A 129 -4.69 14.57 -1.74
C GLY A 129 -4.01 15.75 -2.41
#